data_77c95bb968edd3c22b077c950e7aaeeb
#
_entry.id   77c95bb968edd3c22b077c950e7aaeeb
#
_cell.length_a   1.000
_cell.length_b   1.000
_cell.length_c   1.000
_cell.angle_alpha   90.00
_cell.angle_beta   90.00
_cell.angle_gamma   90.00
#
_symmetry.space_group_name_H-M   'P 1'
#
loop_
_entity.id
_entity.type
_entity.pdbx_description
1 polymer ?
#
loop_
_entity_poly.entity_id
_entity_poly.type
_entity_poly.pdbx_seq_one_letter_code
_entity_poly.pdbx_strand_id
1 'polypeptide(L)'
;MIHGKTLAQWCASHPLIEDLVALRETQWFNPAIAPAAEALGDVGLTAADVQAASARLQRFAPYLATVFPDTAASGGIIESPLRPLPTLQRTLQQEAGLAPCGALWLKADSELPISGSIKARGGIHEVLKHAEDLALEAGLITLDSDYRVLADAPARQFFSQYKVAVGSTGNLGLSIGIMSARLGFQATVHMSADARQWKKDKLRASGVTVVEHQSDYSVAVEQGRRQAACDPLCYFVDDENSPHLFLGYAVAAERLACQFEQQGIVVDAEHPLFVYLPCGVGGGPGGVAFGLKQVFGDHVHCLFAEPTHSPCMLLGVYTGLHDQVCVQDFGIDNITAADGLAVGRPSGFVGKAMQRLLDGYYTVTDEALYRLLVLAHDQEQARLEPSALAGVPGMVRLLQAAPYLARMGLSPARLANATHLVWGTGGSMVPADEYAAYLAKGRR
;
A
#
# COMPACT_ATOMS: atom_id res chain seq x y z
N MET A 1 -5.64 3.52 -31.13
CA MET A 1 -6.49 2.32 -30.93
C MET A 1 -6.00 1.63 -29.67
N ILE A 2 -6.89 1.38 -28.74
CA ILE A 2 -6.61 0.72 -27.45
C ILE A 2 -7.30 -0.65 -27.51
N HIS A 3 -6.56 -1.73 -27.60
CA HIS A 3 -7.08 -3.10 -27.80
C HIS A 3 -8.21 -3.18 -28.85
N GLY A 4 -7.95 -2.61 -30.04
CA GLY A 4 -8.87 -2.67 -31.18
C GLY A 4 -10.04 -1.68 -31.17
N LYS A 5 -10.22 -0.88 -30.08
CA LYS A 5 -11.27 0.15 -29.96
C LYS A 5 -10.64 1.56 -29.97
N THR A 6 -11.41 2.54 -30.46
CA THR A 6 -11.08 3.96 -30.26
C THR A 6 -11.46 4.40 -28.85
N LEU A 7 -10.93 5.52 -28.37
CA LEU A 7 -11.32 6.10 -27.08
C LEU A 7 -12.85 6.34 -27.02
N ALA A 8 -13.45 6.88 -28.09
CA ALA A 8 -14.90 7.09 -28.17
C ALA A 8 -15.70 5.78 -28.02
N GLN A 9 -15.22 4.67 -28.60
CA GLN A 9 -15.86 3.37 -28.46
C GLN A 9 -15.71 2.83 -27.03
N TRP A 10 -14.58 3.08 -26.38
CA TRP A 10 -14.40 2.75 -24.96
C TRP A 10 -15.35 3.56 -24.07
N CYS A 11 -15.44 4.87 -24.25
CA CYS A 11 -16.39 5.73 -23.49
C CYS A 11 -17.85 5.28 -23.69
N ALA A 12 -18.23 4.92 -24.92
CA ALA A 12 -19.59 4.44 -25.21
C ALA A 12 -19.94 3.11 -24.52
N SER A 13 -18.98 2.18 -24.40
CA SER A 13 -19.18 0.88 -23.74
C SER A 13 -18.90 0.88 -22.25
N HIS A 14 -18.10 1.85 -21.77
CA HIS A 14 -17.63 2.00 -20.38
C HIS A 14 -17.70 3.49 -19.99
N PRO A 15 -18.90 4.02 -19.66
CA PRO A 15 -19.13 5.46 -19.48
C PRO A 15 -18.17 6.14 -18.48
N LEU A 16 -17.74 5.44 -17.41
CA LEU A 16 -16.81 5.97 -16.41
C LEU A 16 -15.48 6.43 -17.02
N ILE A 17 -15.07 5.88 -18.16
CA ILE A 17 -13.82 6.27 -18.83
C ILE A 17 -13.84 7.75 -19.22
N GLU A 18 -15.00 8.31 -19.54
CA GLU A 18 -15.13 9.73 -19.85
C GLU A 18 -14.72 10.61 -18.66
N ASP A 19 -15.15 10.23 -17.44
CA ASP A 19 -14.76 10.94 -16.22
C ASP A 19 -13.26 10.77 -15.91
N LEU A 20 -12.72 9.56 -16.07
CA LEU A 20 -11.31 9.28 -15.83
C LEU A 20 -10.41 10.09 -16.78
N VAL A 21 -10.71 10.11 -18.06
CA VAL A 21 -9.96 10.88 -19.09
C VAL A 21 -10.07 12.38 -18.87
N ALA A 22 -11.21 12.84 -18.38
CA ALA A 22 -11.42 14.25 -18.02
C ALA A 22 -10.82 14.62 -16.65
N LEU A 23 -10.12 13.69 -15.99
CA LEU A 23 -9.49 13.86 -14.67
C LEU A 23 -10.48 14.28 -13.58
N ARG A 24 -11.76 13.93 -13.75
CA ARG A 24 -12.80 14.20 -12.75
C ARG A 24 -12.71 13.18 -11.61
N GLU A 25 -12.95 13.63 -10.38
CA GLU A 25 -13.15 12.71 -9.26
C GLU A 25 -14.38 11.85 -9.53
N THR A 26 -14.21 10.55 -9.44
CA THR A 26 -15.27 9.58 -9.70
C THR A 26 -15.20 8.41 -8.74
N GLN A 27 -16.23 7.58 -8.73
CA GLN A 27 -16.29 6.36 -7.93
C GLN A 27 -16.99 5.25 -8.68
N TRP A 28 -16.57 4.03 -8.44
CA TRP A 28 -17.18 2.84 -8.99
C TRP A 28 -17.26 1.75 -7.93
N PHE A 29 -18.47 1.26 -7.66
CA PHE A 29 -18.70 0.13 -6.77
C PHE A 29 -18.85 -1.13 -7.59
N ASN A 30 -18.00 -2.10 -7.29
CA ASN A 30 -17.83 -3.31 -8.05
C ASN A 30 -19.11 -4.16 -8.05
N PRO A 31 -19.73 -4.42 -9.21
CA PRO A 31 -20.93 -5.26 -9.30
C PRO A 31 -20.60 -6.76 -9.14
N ALA A 32 -19.32 -7.14 -9.33
CA ALA A 32 -18.88 -8.53 -9.30
C ALA A 32 -18.43 -9.00 -7.90
N ILE A 33 -18.60 -8.15 -6.85
CA ILE A 33 -18.29 -8.55 -5.47
C ILE A 33 -19.02 -9.85 -5.10
N ALA A 34 -18.32 -10.76 -4.48
CA ALA A 34 -18.87 -12.04 -4.03
C ALA A 34 -18.53 -12.30 -2.56
N PRO A 35 -19.23 -13.23 -1.89
CA PRO A 35 -18.90 -13.62 -0.53
C PRO A 35 -17.44 -14.02 -0.39
N ALA A 36 -16.79 -13.63 0.70
CA ALA A 36 -15.38 -13.91 0.94
C ALA A 36 -15.08 -15.41 0.89
N ALA A 37 -15.98 -16.25 1.41
CA ALA A 37 -15.84 -17.71 1.37
C ALA A 37 -15.73 -18.29 -0.05
N GLU A 38 -16.30 -17.61 -1.05
CA GLU A 38 -16.20 -18.02 -2.47
C GLU A 38 -14.98 -17.42 -3.14
N ALA A 39 -14.76 -16.10 -2.95
CA ALA A 39 -13.80 -15.33 -3.72
C ALA A 39 -12.35 -15.43 -3.23
N LEU A 40 -12.12 -15.79 -1.95
CA LEU A 40 -10.77 -15.97 -1.41
C LEU A 40 -9.97 -17.04 -2.15
N GLY A 41 -10.64 -18.06 -2.68
CA GLY A 41 -9.99 -19.09 -3.48
C GLY A 41 -9.39 -18.60 -4.82
N ASP A 42 -9.91 -17.50 -5.36
CA ASP A 42 -9.44 -16.92 -6.63
C ASP A 42 -8.04 -16.31 -6.50
N VAL A 43 -7.62 -15.96 -5.28
CA VAL A 43 -6.31 -15.32 -5.01
C VAL A 43 -5.15 -16.28 -5.22
N GLY A 44 -5.37 -17.59 -5.04
CA GLY A 44 -4.32 -18.60 -5.14
C GLY A 44 -3.35 -18.63 -3.96
N LEU A 45 -3.63 -17.84 -2.91
CA LEU A 45 -2.93 -17.82 -1.62
C LEU A 45 -3.92 -18.09 -0.50
N THR A 46 -3.44 -18.62 0.61
CA THR A 46 -4.28 -19.11 1.72
C THR A 46 -3.99 -18.42 3.05
N ALA A 47 -4.84 -18.65 4.05
CA ALA A 47 -4.57 -18.22 5.42
C ALA A 47 -3.26 -18.83 5.96
N ALA A 48 -2.91 -20.06 5.56
CA ALA A 48 -1.67 -20.69 5.97
C ALA A 48 -0.43 -19.95 5.42
N ASP A 49 -0.51 -19.39 4.22
CA ASP A 49 0.58 -18.58 3.65
C ASP A 49 0.75 -17.27 4.43
N VAL A 50 -0.35 -16.63 4.84
CA VAL A 50 -0.31 -15.43 5.72
C VAL A 50 0.29 -15.78 7.08
N GLN A 51 -0.11 -16.91 7.68
CA GLN A 51 0.46 -17.38 8.94
C GLN A 51 1.96 -17.68 8.82
N ALA A 52 2.41 -18.26 7.71
CA ALA A 52 3.83 -18.51 7.45
C ALA A 52 4.62 -17.19 7.36
N ALA A 53 4.05 -16.16 6.72
CA ALA A 53 4.63 -14.81 6.66
C ALA A 53 4.70 -14.17 8.05
N SER A 54 3.62 -14.26 8.84
CA SER A 54 3.57 -13.77 10.22
C SER A 54 4.61 -14.46 11.10
N ALA A 55 4.70 -15.80 11.05
CA ALA A 55 5.69 -16.57 11.80
C ALA A 55 7.13 -16.19 11.44
N ARG A 56 7.41 -15.90 10.16
CA ARG A 56 8.72 -15.40 9.71
C ARG A 56 9.03 -14.06 10.35
N LEU A 57 8.10 -13.09 10.31
CA LEU A 57 8.28 -11.80 10.97
C LEU A 57 8.54 -11.94 12.47
N GLN A 58 7.91 -12.92 13.14
CA GLN A 58 8.15 -13.23 14.55
C GLN A 58 9.57 -13.79 14.77
N ARG A 59 10.06 -14.72 13.92
CA ARG A 59 11.43 -15.23 14.02
C ARG A 59 12.48 -14.14 13.84
N PHE A 60 12.21 -13.17 12.95
CA PHE A 60 13.11 -12.03 12.75
C PHE A 60 12.99 -10.93 13.81
N ALA A 61 11.97 -10.92 14.64
CA ALA A 61 11.75 -9.85 15.61
C ALA A 61 12.98 -9.61 16.53
N PRO A 62 13.64 -10.63 17.11
CA PRO A 62 14.86 -10.43 17.90
C PRO A 62 16.01 -9.79 17.11
N TYR A 63 16.18 -10.18 15.85
CA TYR A 63 17.14 -9.56 14.94
C TYR A 63 16.82 -8.08 14.71
N LEU A 64 15.56 -7.77 14.36
CA LEU A 64 15.10 -6.41 14.11
C LEU A 64 15.28 -5.51 15.34
N ALA A 65 14.94 -5.99 16.55
CA ALA A 65 15.16 -5.26 17.78
C ALA A 65 16.66 -4.95 18.04
N THR A 66 17.54 -5.83 17.56
CA THR A 66 19.01 -5.64 17.71
C THR A 66 19.56 -4.61 16.72
N VAL A 67 19.11 -4.64 15.45
CA VAL A 67 19.73 -3.84 14.39
C VAL A 67 19.00 -2.54 14.09
N PHE A 68 17.76 -2.39 14.55
CA PHE A 68 16.93 -1.19 14.43
C PHE A 68 16.41 -0.75 15.80
N PRO A 69 17.11 0.20 16.47
CA PRO A 69 16.75 0.62 17.83
C PRO A 69 15.31 1.14 17.99
N ASP A 70 14.72 1.70 16.94
CA ASP A 70 13.33 2.17 16.90
C ASP A 70 12.30 1.04 17.01
N THR A 71 12.71 -0.22 16.80
CA THR A 71 11.85 -1.40 17.00
C THR A 71 12.05 -2.06 18.36
N ALA A 72 13.06 -1.66 19.14
CA ALA A 72 13.41 -2.34 20.39
C ALA A 72 12.27 -2.32 21.42
N ALA A 73 11.56 -1.20 21.55
CA ALA A 73 10.44 -1.06 22.50
C ALA A 73 9.26 -1.98 22.16
N SER A 74 9.08 -2.36 20.90
CA SER A 74 8.07 -3.31 20.43
C SER A 74 8.61 -4.74 20.30
N GLY A 75 9.83 -5.02 20.82
CA GLY A 75 10.47 -6.33 20.71
C GLY A 75 10.79 -6.73 19.27
N GLY A 76 11.01 -5.76 18.38
CA GLY A 76 11.30 -5.98 16.95
C GLY A 76 10.04 -6.12 16.08
N ILE A 77 8.88 -5.93 16.62
CA ILE A 77 7.63 -5.97 15.85
C ILE A 77 7.44 -4.66 15.09
N ILE A 78 7.35 -4.77 13.77
CA ILE A 78 7.05 -3.64 12.87
C ILE A 78 5.54 -3.43 12.85
N GLU A 79 5.04 -2.51 13.68
CA GLU A 79 3.61 -2.21 13.76
C GLU A 79 3.37 -0.72 13.97
N SER A 80 2.23 -0.22 13.50
CA SER A 80 1.80 1.16 13.58
C SER A 80 0.63 1.35 14.54
N PRO A 81 0.47 2.55 15.12
CA PRO A 81 -0.66 2.84 15.98
C PRO A 81 -1.98 2.93 15.22
N LEU A 82 -3.07 2.68 15.95
CA LEU A 82 -4.44 2.95 15.54
C LEU A 82 -4.93 4.18 16.29
N ARG A 83 -5.42 5.21 15.56
CA ARG A 83 -5.81 6.50 16.14
C ARG A 83 -7.20 6.93 15.69
N PRO A 84 -8.08 7.43 16.59
CA PRO A 84 -9.34 8.02 16.18
C PRO A 84 -9.10 9.39 15.52
N LEU A 85 -9.97 9.77 14.57
CA LEU A 85 -9.93 11.06 13.86
C LEU A 85 -11.24 11.85 14.04
N PRO A 86 -11.66 12.18 15.27
CA PRO A 86 -13.00 12.71 15.54
C PRO A 86 -13.22 14.11 15.01
N THR A 87 -12.20 14.96 14.94
CA THR A 87 -12.33 16.34 14.46
C THR A 87 -12.40 16.38 12.94
N LEU A 88 -11.51 15.64 12.29
CA LEU A 88 -11.51 15.47 10.83
C LEU A 88 -12.82 14.84 10.36
N GLN A 89 -13.31 13.82 11.06
CA GLN A 89 -14.61 13.20 10.75
C GLN A 89 -15.73 14.21 10.74
N ARG A 90 -15.86 15.02 11.80
CA ARG A 90 -16.90 16.05 11.89
C ARG A 90 -16.81 17.06 10.74
N THR A 91 -15.59 17.53 10.43
CA THR A 91 -15.37 18.47 9.33
C THR A 91 -15.83 17.87 8.00
N LEU A 92 -15.41 16.65 7.68
CA LEU A 92 -15.78 15.98 6.43
C LEU A 92 -17.29 15.73 6.30
N GLN A 93 -17.94 15.29 7.38
CA GLN A 93 -19.38 15.04 7.38
C GLN A 93 -20.18 16.36 7.25
N GLN A 94 -19.77 17.42 7.94
CA GLN A 94 -20.42 18.74 7.85
C GLN A 94 -20.30 19.33 6.43
N GLU A 95 -19.14 19.31 5.83
CA GLU A 95 -18.91 19.80 4.46
C GLU A 95 -19.75 19.02 3.43
N ALA A 96 -19.91 17.71 3.65
CA ALA A 96 -20.71 16.85 2.79
C ALA A 96 -22.22 16.90 3.09
N GLY A 97 -22.67 17.65 4.08
CA GLY A 97 -24.06 17.71 4.52
C GLY A 97 -24.58 16.37 5.09
N LEU A 98 -23.68 15.55 5.65
CA LEU A 98 -24.01 14.24 6.23
C LEU A 98 -24.25 14.36 7.73
N ALA A 99 -25.23 13.61 8.24
CA ALA A 99 -25.39 13.43 9.68
C ALA A 99 -24.21 12.65 10.26
N PRO A 100 -23.83 12.87 11.54
CA PRO A 100 -22.83 12.06 12.22
C PRO A 100 -23.17 10.57 12.15
N CYS A 101 -22.21 9.75 11.67
CA CYS A 101 -22.43 8.34 11.42
C CYS A 101 -21.10 7.58 11.53
N GLY A 102 -21.08 6.48 12.26
CA GLY A 102 -19.90 5.65 12.46
C GLY A 102 -18.76 6.35 13.22
N ALA A 103 -17.59 5.75 13.20
CA ALA A 103 -16.36 6.28 13.79
C ALA A 103 -15.21 6.22 12.78
N LEU A 104 -14.50 7.34 12.57
CA LEU A 104 -13.35 7.42 11.66
C LEU A 104 -12.05 7.19 12.42
N TRP A 105 -11.23 6.28 11.90
CA TRP A 105 -9.93 5.90 12.45
C TRP A 105 -8.83 5.98 11.40
N LEU A 106 -7.60 6.17 11.87
CA LEU A 106 -6.36 6.13 11.07
C LEU A 106 -5.52 4.94 11.47
N LYS A 107 -5.20 4.07 10.53
CA LYS A 107 -4.09 3.13 10.65
C LYS A 107 -2.82 3.85 10.21
N ALA A 108 -2.00 4.30 11.16
CA ALA A 108 -0.93 5.24 10.93
C ALA A 108 0.37 4.56 10.44
N ASP A 109 0.33 3.86 9.29
CA ASP A 109 1.51 3.24 8.70
C ASP A 109 2.59 4.25 8.31
N SER A 110 2.25 5.54 8.26
CA SER A 110 3.22 6.62 8.21
C SER A 110 4.22 6.62 9.38
N GLU A 111 3.89 5.96 10.49
CA GLU A 111 4.73 5.87 11.69
C GLU A 111 5.38 4.50 11.86
N LEU A 112 5.28 3.62 10.86
CA LEU A 112 5.97 2.34 10.92
C LEU A 112 7.48 2.56 11.09
N PRO A 113 8.14 1.82 11.99
CA PRO A 113 9.58 1.91 12.18
C PRO A 113 10.34 1.53 10.90
N ILE A 114 11.61 1.87 10.84
CA ILE A 114 12.57 1.58 9.77
C ILE A 114 12.38 2.46 8.53
N SER A 115 11.17 2.51 7.93
CA SER A 115 10.98 3.23 6.66
C SER A 115 9.78 4.17 6.61
N GLY A 116 9.05 4.37 7.71
CA GLY A 116 8.00 5.39 7.84
C GLY A 116 6.84 5.28 6.84
N SER A 117 6.52 4.07 6.39
CA SER A 117 5.47 3.83 5.42
C SER A 117 4.97 2.39 5.42
N ILE A 118 3.79 2.15 4.83
CA ILE A 118 3.22 0.81 4.62
C ILE A 118 4.22 -0.17 3.96
N LYS A 119 5.20 0.35 3.20
CA LYS A 119 6.21 -0.46 2.50
C LYS A 119 7.13 -1.23 3.47
N ALA A 120 7.21 -0.80 4.73
CA ALA A 120 7.87 -1.57 5.80
C ALA A 120 7.20 -2.93 6.07
N ARG A 121 5.92 -3.11 5.71
CA ARG A 121 5.23 -4.40 5.88
C ARG A 121 5.67 -5.41 4.82
N GLY A 122 5.35 -5.14 3.55
CA GLY A 122 5.64 -6.06 2.44
C GLY A 122 7.10 -6.04 2.02
N GLY A 123 7.69 -4.85 1.80
CA GLY A 123 9.07 -4.72 1.31
C GLY A 123 10.10 -5.34 2.26
N ILE A 124 9.95 -5.13 3.56
CA ILE A 124 10.83 -5.76 4.56
C ILE A 124 10.60 -7.27 4.57
N HIS A 125 9.34 -7.74 4.60
CA HIS A 125 9.04 -9.17 4.60
C HIS A 125 9.66 -9.89 3.38
N GLU A 126 9.60 -9.30 2.20
CA GLU A 126 10.21 -9.86 0.98
C GLU A 126 11.71 -10.08 1.15
N VAL A 127 12.43 -9.07 1.65
CA VAL A 127 13.87 -9.17 1.89
C VAL A 127 14.17 -10.20 2.98
N LEU A 128 13.39 -10.24 4.05
CA LEU A 128 13.56 -11.21 5.14
C LEU A 128 13.29 -12.64 4.67
N LYS A 129 12.29 -12.83 3.79
CA LYS A 129 12.03 -14.15 3.17
C LYS A 129 13.22 -14.63 2.36
N HIS A 130 13.75 -13.78 1.51
CA HIS A 130 14.94 -14.13 0.72
C HIS A 130 16.17 -14.42 1.60
N ALA A 131 16.40 -13.62 2.63
CA ALA A 131 17.50 -13.83 3.58
C ALA A 131 17.32 -15.13 4.37
N GLU A 132 16.09 -15.45 4.81
CA GLU A 132 15.81 -16.71 5.52
C GLU A 132 16.11 -17.92 4.64
N ASP A 133 15.68 -17.91 3.38
CA ASP A 133 15.90 -19.01 2.45
C ASP A 133 17.40 -19.27 2.24
N LEU A 134 18.17 -18.22 1.96
CA LEU A 134 19.62 -18.32 1.78
C LEU A 134 20.33 -18.84 3.04
N ALA A 135 19.93 -18.34 4.21
CA ALA A 135 20.56 -18.73 5.48
C ALA A 135 20.21 -20.18 5.89
N LEU A 136 18.98 -20.64 5.61
CA LEU A 136 18.57 -22.03 5.83
C LEU A 136 19.29 -22.97 4.87
N GLU A 137 19.38 -22.62 3.58
CA GLU A 137 20.07 -23.42 2.57
C GLU A 137 21.58 -23.57 2.88
N ALA A 138 22.20 -22.50 3.37
CA ALA A 138 23.59 -22.50 3.77
C ALA A 138 23.84 -23.16 5.15
N GLY A 139 22.81 -23.56 5.86
CA GLY A 139 22.93 -24.11 7.22
C GLY A 139 23.39 -23.12 8.29
N LEU A 140 23.26 -21.80 8.04
CA LEU A 140 23.60 -20.76 9.02
C LEU A 140 22.58 -20.70 10.16
N ILE A 141 21.35 -21.01 9.90
CA ILE A 141 20.23 -21.07 10.84
C ILE A 141 19.34 -22.29 10.55
N THR A 142 18.50 -22.60 11.53
CA THR A 142 17.29 -23.42 11.38
C THR A 142 16.06 -22.57 11.74
N LEU A 143 14.86 -23.06 11.53
CA LEU A 143 13.63 -22.34 11.92
C LEU A 143 13.52 -22.12 13.45
N ASP A 144 14.25 -22.91 14.25
CA ASP A 144 14.28 -22.80 15.71
C ASP A 144 15.48 -21.99 16.24
N SER A 145 16.33 -21.47 15.37
CA SER A 145 17.50 -20.67 15.74
C SER A 145 17.09 -19.30 16.30
N ASP A 146 17.92 -18.72 17.13
CA ASP A 146 17.84 -17.30 17.47
C ASP A 146 18.38 -16.47 16.30
N TYR A 147 17.52 -15.78 15.59
CA TYR A 147 17.89 -15.02 14.38
C TYR A 147 18.78 -13.81 14.66
N ARG A 148 19.06 -13.45 15.93
CA ARG A 148 20.08 -12.43 16.26
C ARG A 148 21.46 -12.75 15.69
N VAL A 149 21.79 -14.03 15.48
CA VAL A 149 23.05 -14.44 14.85
C VAL A 149 23.23 -13.87 13.44
N LEU A 150 22.15 -13.49 12.76
CA LEU A 150 22.20 -12.86 11.44
C LEU A 150 22.73 -11.41 11.49
N ALA A 151 22.85 -10.80 12.67
CA ALA A 151 23.49 -9.51 12.87
C ALA A 151 25.02 -9.60 12.96
N ASP A 152 25.58 -10.78 13.15
CA ASP A 152 27.01 -11.00 13.35
C ASP A 152 27.82 -10.83 12.06
N ALA A 153 29.11 -10.54 12.19
CA ALA A 153 29.99 -10.32 11.06
C ALA A 153 30.06 -11.49 10.06
N PRO A 154 30.11 -12.77 10.48
CA PRO A 154 30.09 -13.90 9.54
C PRO A 154 28.82 -13.96 8.68
N ALA A 155 27.63 -13.74 9.27
CA ALA A 155 26.38 -13.73 8.52
C ALA A 155 26.33 -12.56 7.53
N ARG A 156 26.75 -11.38 7.94
CA ARG A 156 26.83 -10.21 7.05
C ARG A 156 27.83 -10.43 5.90
N GLN A 157 28.96 -11.09 6.16
CA GLN A 157 29.91 -11.46 5.12
C GLN A 157 29.31 -12.48 4.15
N PHE A 158 28.51 -13.44 4.63
CA PHE A 158 27.77 -14.37 3.77
C PHE A 158 26.81 -13.62 2.84
N PHE A 159 25.94 -12.76 3.39
CA PHE A 159 24.97 -12.00 2.58
C PHE A 159 25.64 -11.01 1.60
N SER A 160 26.86 -10.53 1.89
CA SER A 160 27.57 -9.61 1.00
C SER A 160 27.96 -10.22 -0.36
N GLN A 161 27.85 -11.53 -0.51
CA GLN A 161 28.05 -12.23 -1.78
C GLN A 161 26.81 -12.12 -2.69
N TYR A 162 25.65 -11.79 -2.14
CA TYR A 162 24.37 -11.71 -2.85
C TYR A 162 23.93 -10.27 -3.06
N LYS A 163 23.10 -10.06 -4.08
CA LYS A 163 22.58 -8.77 -4.47
C LYS A 163 21.07 -8.74 -4.34
N VAL A 164 20.52 -7.60 -3.94
CA VAL A 164 19.07 -7.33 -3.97
C VAL A 164 18.86 -6.08 -4.79
N ALA A 165 18.01 -6.14 -5.81
CA ALA A 165 17.67 -5.02 -6.66
C ALA A 165 16.17 -4.78 -6.68
N VAL A 166 15.76 -3.51 -6.79
CA VAL A 166 14.36 -3.11 -6.95
C VAL A 166 14.27 -1.86 -7.82
N GLY A 167 13.23 -1.77 -8.64
CA GLY A 167 12.82 -0.54 -9.30
C GLY A 167 11.80 0.19 -8.44
N SER A 168 12.13 1.39 -7.94
CA SER A 168 11.19 2.17 -7.13
C SER A 168 11.64 3.62 -6.98
N THR A 169 10.76 4.56 -7.27
CA THR A 169 10.99 5.99 -7.02
C THR A 169 10.60 6.43 -5.62
N GLY A 170 9.99 5.55 -4.84
CA GLY A 170 9.30 5.89 -3.60
C GLY A 170 9.71 5.09 -2.37
N ASN A 171 8.74 4.90 -1.50
CA ASN A 171 8.90 4.29 -0.18
C ASN A 171 9.27 2.79 -0.23
N LEU A 172 8.96 2.08 -1.34
CA LEU A 172 9.34 0.68 -1.48
C LEU A 172 10.86 0.53 -1.59
N GLY A 173 11.50 1.37 -2.43
CA GLY A 173 12.95 1.40 -2.53
C GLY A 173 13.64 1.70 -1.20
N LEU A 174 13.06 2.61 -0.39
CA LEU A 174 13.55 2.88 0.98
C LEU A 174 13.46 1.62 1.86
N SER A 175 12.31 0.96 1.90
CA SER A 175 12.10 -0.22 2.76
C SER A 175 13.04 -1.37 2.39
N ILE A 176 13.10 -1.70 1.10
CA ILE A 176 13.93 -2.79 0.58
C ILE A 176 15.41 -2.45 0.71
N GLY A 177 15.82 -1.25 0.30
CA GLY A 177 17.21 -0.83 0.33
C GLY A 177 17.79 -0.80 1.74
N ILE A 178 17.09 -0.18 2.69
CA ILE A 178 17.53 -0.09 4.09
C ILE A 178 17.65 -1.49 4.70
N MET A 179 16.66 -2.35 4.51
CA MET A 179 16.66 -3.71 5.07
C MET A 179 17.76 -4.56 4.47
N SER A 180 17.92 -4.55 3.15
CA SER A 180 18.96 -5.30 2.44
C SER A 180 20.36 -4.88 2.86
N ALA A 181 20.65 -3.58 2.92
CA ALA A 181 21.93 -3.08 3.36
C ALA A 181 22.22 -3.45 4.83
N ARG A 182 21.21 -3.45 5.69
CA ARG A 182 21.36 -3.82 7.11
C ARG A 182 21.73 -5.30 7.28
N LEU A 183 21.16 -6.20 6.50
CA LEU A 183 21.53 -7.62 6.47
C LEU A 183 22.92 -7.87 5.89
N GLY A 184 23.42 -6.96 5.04
CA GLY A 184 24.72 -7.08 4.40
C GLY A 184 24.69 -7.34 2.90
N PHE A 185 23.51 -7.44 2.29
CA PHE A 185 23.36 -7.55 0.83
C PHE A 185 23.94 -6.34 0.09
N GLN A 186 24.43 -6.56 -1.12
CA GLN A 186 24.70 -5.48 -2.07
C GLN A 186 23.37 -4.96 -2.63
N ALA A 187 22.82 -3.91 -2.01
CA ALA A 187 21.52 -3.39 -2.37
C ALA A 187 21.59 -2.35 -3.50
N THR A 188 20.74 -2.47 -4.52
CA THR A 188 20.61 -1.51 -5.61
C THR A 188 19.15 -1.09 -5.78
N VAL A 189 18.90 0.22 -5.83
CA VAL A 189 17.58 0.78 -6.13
C VAL A 189 17.65 1.56 -7.44
N HIS A 190 16.86 1.14 -8.43
CA HIS A 190 16.70 1.84 -9.70
C HIS A 190 15.57 2.86 -9.57
N MET A 191 15.89 4.14 -9.79
CA MET A 191 14.97 5.27 -9.61
C MET A 191 14.94 6.13 -10.87
N SER A 192 13.80 6.77 -11.14
CA SER A 192 13.76 7.82 -12.14
C SER A 192 14.50 9.08 -11.65
N ALA A 193 15.03 9.87 -12.58
CA ALA A 193 15.83 11.06 -12.27
C ALA A 193 15.01 12.12 -11.49
N ASP A 194 13.71 12.20 -11.71
CA ASP A 194 12.76 13.10 -11.04
C ASP A 194 12.30 12.63 -9.64
N ALA A 195 12.70 11.42 -9.20
CA ALA A 195 12.43 10.95 -7.86
C ALA A 195 13.00 11.92 -6.80
N ARG A 196 12.29 12.05 -5.68
CA ARG A 196 12.63 13.00 -4.60
C ARG A 196 14.08 12.83 -4.13
N GLN A 197 14.83 13.93 -4.14
CA GLN A 197 16.27 13.92 -3.83
C GLN A 197 16.55 13.34 -2.43
N TRP A 198 15.75 13.70 -1.42
CA TRP A 198 15.93 13.22 -0.06
C TRP A 198 15.83 11.68 0.06
N LYS A 199 15.01 11.02 -0.78
CA LYS A 199 14.93 9.54 -0.81
C LYS A 199 16.23 8.93 -1.33
N LYS A 200 16.77 9.50 -2.41
CA LYS A 200 18.07 9.10 -2.97
C LYS A 200 19.20 9.25 -1.96
N ASP A 201 19.25 10.39 -1.27
CA ASP A 201 20.28 10.68 -0.28
C ASP A 201 20.17 9.76 0.93
N LYS A 202 18.97 9.47 1.40
CA LYS A 202 18.73 8.53 2.51
C LYS A 202 19.17 7.10 2.14
N LEU A 203 18.89 6.64 0.93
CA LEU A 203 19.36 5.35 0.44
C LEU A 203 20.89 5.28 0.40
N ARG A 204 21.55 6.29 -0.20
CA ARG A 204 23.01 6.39 -0.25
C ARG A 204 23.64 6.41 1.14
N ALA A 205 23.06 7.18 2.06
CA ALA A 205 23.51 7.22 3.47
C ALA A 205 23.36 5.87 4.18
N SER A 206 22.46 5.00 3.72
CA SER A 206 22.26 3.64 4.22
C SER A 206 23.17 2.60 3.55
N GLY A 207 24.06 3.01 2.64
CA GLY A 207 24.98 2.11 1.92
C GLY A 207 24.36 1.45 0.68
N VAL A 208 23.25 1.98 0.17
CA VAL A 208 22.54 1.46 -1.00
C VAL A 208 23.04 2.14 -2.26
N THR A 209 23.27 1.38 -3.33
CA THR A 209 23.54 1.91 -4.66
C THR A 209 22.26 2.44 -5.29
N VAL A 210 22.23 3.72 -5.64
CA VAL A 210 21.12 4.34 -6.35
C VAL A 210 21.50 4.55 -7.81
N VAL A 211 20.78 3.87 -8.71
CA VAL A 211 20.94 4.01 -10.17
C VAL A 211 19.82 4.89 -10.69
N GLU A 212 20.18 6.07 -11.23
CA GLU A 212 19.22 7.04 -11.77
C GLU A 212 19.02 6.84 -13.26
N HIS A 213 17.76 6.76 -13.68
CA HIS A 213 17.37 6.64 -15.07
C HIS A 213 16.72 7.95 -15.55
N GLN A 214 17.10 8.42 -16.75
CA GLN A 214 16.53 9.64 -17.35
C GLN A 214 15.12 9.44 -17.93
N SER A 215 14.57 8.26 -17.77
CA SER A 215 13.25 7.84 -18.22
C SER A 215 12.31 7.65 -17.03
N ASP A 216 11.05 7.39 -17.32
CA ASP A 216 10.02 7.15 -16.29
C ASP A 216 10.29 5.88 -15.44
N TYR A 217 9.45 5.71 -14.42
CA TYR A 217 9.50 4.58 -13.49
C TYR A 217 9.47 3.22 -14.20
N SER A 218 8.61 3.03 -15.21
CA SER A 218 8.44 1.75 -15.89
C SER A 218 9.71 1.28 -16.58
N VAL A 219 10.45 2.21 -17.20
CA VAL A 219 11.75 1.91 -17.82
C VAL A 219 12.82 1.59 -16.78
N ALA A 220 12.83 2.30 -15.66
CA ALA A 220 13.76 2.02 -14.55
C ALA A 220 13.54 0.60 -13.99
N VAL A 221 12.29 0.19 -13.77
CA VAL A 221 11.91 -1.16 -13.32
C VAL A 221 12.35 -2.22 -14.32
N GLU A 222 12.04 -2.01 -15.61
CA GLU A 222 12.39 -2.99 -16.66
C GLU A 222 13.91 -3.17 -16.81
N GLN A 223 14.66 -2.09 -16.75
CA GLN A 223 16.13 -2.16 -16.83
C GLN A 223 16.72 -2.87 -15.61
N GLY A 224 16.22 -2.58 -14.40
CA GLY A 224 16.64 -3.28 -13.19
C GLY A 224 16.33 -4.78 -13.25
N ARG A 225 15.14 -5.15 -13.71
CA ARG A 225 14.72 -6.55 -13.89
C ARG A 225 15.63 -7.28 -14.89
N ARG A 226 15.94 -6.66 -16.04
CA ARG A 226 16.85 -7.24 -17.05
C ARG A 226 18.27 -7.42 -16.52
N GLN A 227 18.80 -6.45 -15.78
CA GLN A 227 20.15 -6.56 -15.20
C GLN A 227 20.21 -7.68 -14.16
N ALA A 228 19.21 -7.79 -13.28
CA ALA A 228 19.13 -8.85 -12.29
C ALA A 228 19.01 -10.24 -12.94
N ALA A 229 18.23 -10.38 -14.01
CA ALA A 229 18.07 -11.65 -14.73
C ALA A 229 19.37 -12.20 -15.34
N CYS A 230 20.37 -11.35 -15.56
CA CYS A 230 21.70 -11.76 -16.05
C CYS A 230 22.67 -12.16 -14.93
N ASP A 231 22.30 -12.02 -13.67
CA ASP A 231 23.15 -12.30 -12.51
C ASP A 231 22.45 -13.27 -11.54
N PRO A 232 22.90 -14.53 -11.45
CA PRO A 232 22.26 -15.56 -10.61
C PRO A 232 22.37 -15.27 -9.11
N LEU A 233 23.22 -14.33 -8.69
CA LEU A 233 23.34 -13.90 -7.30
C LEU A 233 22.47 -12.66 -7.00
N CYS A 234 21.73 -12.14 -7.98
CA CYS A 234 20.88 -10.97 -7.85
C CYS A 234 19.41 -11.36 -7.74
N TYR A 235 18.80 -11.06 -6.60
CA TYR A 235 17.37 -11.17 -6.39
C TYR A 235 16.69 -9.84 -6.75
N PHE A 236 15.78 -9.86 -7.72
CA PHE A 236 14.98 -8.68 -8.08
C PHE A 236 13.63 -8.73 -7.38
N VAL A 237 13.33 -7.69 -6.60
CA VAL A 237 12.01 -7.53 -5.97
C VAL A 237 11.02 -6.96 -6.99
N ASP A 238 10.04 -7.76 -7.36
CA ASP A 238 9.01 -7.39 -8.33
C ASP A 238 7.74 -6.88 -7.64
N ASP A 239 7.59 -5.54 -7.52
CA ASP A 239 6.44 -4.88 -6.89
C ASP A 239 5.11 -5.20 -7.58
N GLU A 240 5.15 -5.56 -8.86
CA GLU A 240 3.95 -5.83 -9.65
C GLU A 240 3.36 -7.23 -9.39
N ASN A 241 4.22 -8.24 -9.11
CA ASN A 241 3.80 -9.64 -9.14
C ASN A 241 4.25 -10.47 -7.94
N SER A 242 5.02 -9.92 -6.97
CA SER A 242 5.53 -10.72 -5.85
C SER A 242 4.45 -11.17 -4.87
N PRO A 243 4.21 -12.48 -4.71
CA PRO A 243 3.33 -13.00 -3.66
C PRO A 243 3.93 -12.79 -2.26
N HIS A 244 5.25 -12.70 -2.12
CA HIS A 244 5.89 -12.49 -0.82
C HIS A 244 5.72 -11.05 -0.32
N LEU A 245 5.79 -10.05 -1.21
CA LEU A 245 5.38 -8.68 -0.90
C LEU A 245 3.93 -8.65 -0.41
N PHE A 246 3.03 -9.23 -1.19
CA PHE A 246 1.60 -9.29 -0.92
C PHE A 246 1.29 -9.94 0.43
N LEU A 247 1.91 -11.08 0.74
CA LEU A 247 1.75 -11.76 2.03
C LEU A 247 2.26 -10.93 3.21
N GLY A 248 3.38 -10.22 3.05
CA GLY A 248 3.88 -9.32 4.10
C GLY A 248 2.91 -8.20 4.45
N TYR A 249 2.16 -7.68 3.47
CA TYR A 249 1.09 -6.73 3.73
C TYR A 249 -0.13 -7.39 4.40
N ALA A 250 -0.48 -8.62 4.02
CA ALA A 250 -1.64 -9.34 4.55
C ALA A 250 -1.55 -9.59 6.06
N VAL A 251 -0.35 -9.74 6.62
CA VAL A 251 -0.12 -9.89 8.08
C VAL A 251 -0.69 -8.72 8.89
N ALA A 252 -0.84 -7.54 8.30
CA ALA A 252 -1.42 -6.39 8.99
C ALA A 252 -2.82 -6.63 9.55
N ALA A 253 -3.60 -7.52 8.95
CA ALA A 253 -4.99 -7.76 9.34
C ALA A 253 -5.12 -8.45 10.69
N GLU A 254 -4.32 -9.47 10.99
CA GLU A 254 -4.33 -10.14 12.29
C GLU A 254 -3.89 -9.20 13.41
N ARG A 255 -2.91 -8.35 13.14
CA ARG A 255 -2.42 -7.35 14.09
C ARG A 255 -3.45 -6.23 14.32
N LEU A 256 -4.17 -5.82 13.27
CA LEU A 256 -5.28 -4.89 13.38
C LEU A 256 -6.42 -5.47 14.25
N ALA A 257 -6.74 -6.77 14.09
CA ALA A 257 -7.75 -7.43 14.93
C ALA A 257 -7.38 -7.37 16.41
N CYS A 258 -6.12 -7.62 16.76
CA CYS A 258 -5.63 -7.45 18.14
C CYS A 258 -5.74 -5.99 18.62
N GLN A 259 -5.47 -5.00 17.75
CA GLN A 259 -5.63 -3.59 18.11
C GLN A 259 -7.10 -3.22 18.30
N PHE A 260 -8.00 -3.75 17.48
CA PHE A 260 -9.44 -3.56 17.64
C PHE A 260 -9.95 -4.13 18.97
N GLU A 261 -9.53 -5.34 19.32
CA GLU A 261 -9.86 -5.93 20.62
C GLU A 261 -9.40 -5.05 21.79
N GLN A 262 -8.18 -4.53 21.73
CA GLN A 262 -7.63 -3.60 22.75
C GLN A 262 -8.41 -2.29 22.85
N GLN A 263 -9.01 -1.82 21.75
CA GLN A 263 -9.81 -0.59 21.70
C GLN A 263 -11.31 -0.82 21.90
N GLY A 264 -11.73 -2.08 22.06
CA GLY A 264 -13.15 -2.43 22.17
C GLY A 264 -13.94 -2.23 20.87
N ILE A 265 -13.27 -2.25 19.71
CA ILE A 265 -13.89 -2.14 18.40
C ILE A 265 -14.34 -3.52 17.94
N VAL A 266 -15.65 -3.65 17.70
CA VAL A 266 -16.26 -4.89 17.21
C VAL A 266 -16.41 -4.81 15.69
N VAL A 267 -16.18 -5.94 15.01
CA VAL A 267 -16.44 -6.10 13.56
C VAL A 267 -17.29 -7.33 13.35
N ASP A 268 -18.55 -7.12 12.98
CA ASP A 268 -19.55 -8.16 12.69
C ASP A 268 -20.65 -7.61 11.77
N ALA A 269 -21.73 -8.37 11.58
CA ALA A 269 -22.83 -7.97 10.68
C ALA A 269 -23.51 -6.66 11.11
N GLU A 270 -23.54 -6.32 12.40
CA GLU A 270 -24.15 -5.09 12.90
C GLU A 270 -23.13 -3.94 13.11
N HIS A 271 -21.84 -4.25 13.01
CA HIS A 271 -20.71 -3.32 13.15
C HIS A 271 -19.75 -3.48 11.96
N PRO A 272 -20.17 -3.06 10.75
CA PRO A 272 -19.34 -3.24 9.55
C PRO A 272 -18.06 -2.39 9.60
N LEU A 273 -16.98 -2.94 9.04
CA LEU A 273 -15.70 -2.26 8.87
C LEU A 273 -15.55 -1.80 7.41
N PHE A 274 -15.28 -0.54 7.20
CA PHE A 274 -14.93 0.03 5.88
C PHE A 274 -13.48 0.48 5.89
N VAL A 275 -12.69 -0.01 4.93
CA VAL A 275 -11.26 0.29 4.85
C VAL A 275 -10.93 0.98 3.54
N TYR A 276 -10.27 2.14 3.61
CA TYR A 276 -9.92 2.99 2.49
C TYR A 276 -8.42 2.94 2.27
N LEU A 277 -8.02 2.35 1.16
CA LEU A 277 -6.65 1.95 0.88
C LEU A 277 -6.09 2.75 -0.30
N PRO A 278 -5.15 3.68 -0.06
CA PRO A 278 -4.40 4.31 -1.15
C PRO A 278 -3.74 3.27 -2.05
N CYS A 279 -3.98 3.36 -3.36
CA CYS A 279 -3.56 2.36 -4.34
C CYS A 279 -2.71 3.00 -5.45
N GLY A 280 -1.50 2.48 -5.61
CA GLY A 280 -0.68 2.66 -6.81
C GLY A 280 -0.71 1.38 -7.65
N VAL A 281 0.39 0.60 -7.70
CA VAL A 281 0.45 -0.66 -8.45
C VAL A 281 -0.54 -1.72 -7.95
N GLY A 282 -0.91 -1.67 -6.67
CA GLY A 282 -1.93 -2.54 -6.07
C GLY A 282 -1.43 -3.54 -5.03
N GLY A 283 -0.14 -3.88 -5.00
CA GLY A 283 0.41 -4.92 -4.11
C GLY A 283 0.15 -4.66 -2.62
N GLY A 284 0.43 -3.44 -2.15
CA GLY A 284 0.22 -3.06 -0.75
C GLY A 284 -1.26 -3.10 -0.33
N PRO A 285 -2.13 -2.32 -0.97
CA PRO A 285 -3.55 -2.31 -0.64
C PRO A 285 -4.23 -3.66 -0.89
N GLY A 286 -3.81 -4.40 -1.94
CA GLY A 286 -4.33 -5.73 -2.22
C GLY A 286 -3.98 -6.75 -1.15
N GLY A 287 -2.73 -6.78 -0.69
CA GLY A 287 -2.31 -7.67 0.40
C GLY A 287 -3.03 -7.36 1.71
N VAL A 288 -3.16 -6.07 2.08
CA VAL A 288 -3.94 -5.66 3.25
C VAL A 288 -5.40 -6.10 3.12
N ALA A 289 -6.05 -5.82 1.99
CA ALA A 289 -7.44 -6.21 1.75
C ALA A 289 -7.64 -7.73 1.80
N PHE A 290 -6.72 -8.50 1.22
CA PHE A 290 -6.74 -9.96 1.31
C PHE A 290 -6.67 -10.45 2.76
N GLY A 291 -5.72 -9.95 3.54
CA GLY A 291 -5.63 -10.29 4.96
C GLY A 291 -6.90 -9.92 5.74
N LEU A 292 -7.46 -8.74 5.48
CA LEU A 292 -8.71 -8.29 6.11
C LEU A 292 -9.90 -9.19 5.76
N LYS A 293 -10.03 -9.62 4.50
CA LYS A 293 -11.07 -10.56 4.08
C LYS A 293 -10.88 -11.95 4.71
N GLN A 294 -9.63 -12.39 4.95
CA GLN A 294 -9.34 -13.63 5.70
C GLN A 294 -9.80 -13.53 7.17
N VAL A 295 -9.62 -12.38 7.82
CA VAL A 295 -9.90 -12.19 9.24
C VAL A 295 -11.37 -11.85 9.50
N PHE A 296 -11.95 -10.94 8.72
CA PHE A 296 -13.28 -10.36 8.97
C PHE A 296 -14.35 -10.82 7.98
N GLY A 297 -13.98 -11.59 6.95
CA GLY A 297 -14.91 -12.12 5.95
C GLY A 297 -15.71 -11.04 5.24
N ASP A 298 -17.03 -11.20 5.24
CA ASP A 298 -17.98 -10.29 4.60
C ASP A 298 -18.30 -9.03 5.44
N HIS A 299 -17.78 -8.96 6.68
CA HIS A 299 -17.98 -7.81 7.55
C HIS A 299 -17.01 -6.66 7.29
N VAL A 300 -16.02 -6.86 6.42
CA VAL A 300 -15.11 -5.81 5.97
C VAL A 300 -15.35 -5.47 4.50
N HIS A 301 -15.41 -4.18 4.22
CA HIS A 301 -15.57 -3.60 2.89
C HIS A 301 -14.31 -2.81 2.54
N CYS A 302 -13.61 -3.20 1.48
CA CYS A 302 -12.34 -2.60 1.07
C CYS A 302 -12.50 -1.77 -0.21
N LEU A 303 -12.12 -0.49 -0.14
CA LEU A 303 -12.15 0.41 -1.28
C LEU A 303 -10.74 0.91 -1.59
N PHE A 304 -10.38 0.94 -2.87
CA PHE A 304 -9.13 1.51 -3.34
C PHE A 304 -9.30 2.98 -3.70
N ALA A 305 -8.33 3.78 -3.32
CA ALA A 305 -8.26 5.21 -3.55
C ALA A 305 -7.07 5.54 -4.43
N GLU A 306 -7.30 6.16 -5.59
CA GLU A 306 -6.28 6.45 -6.59
C GLU A 306 -6.27 7.94 -6.94
N PRO A 307 -5.14 8.54 -7.39
CA PRO A 307 -5.13 9.88 -7.93
C PRO A 307 -5.90 9.95 -9.25
N THR A 308 -6.57 11.07 -9.54
CA THR A 308 -7.23 11.30 -10.84
C THR A 308 -6.28 11.16 -12.03
N HIS A 309 -5.01 11.46 -11.84
CA HIS A 309 -3.97 11.37 -12.86
C HIS A 309 -3.32 9.97 -12.97
N SER A 310 -3.63 9.04 -12.06
CA SER A 310 -3.04 7.70 -12.02
C SER A 310 -4.04 6.62 -11.57
N PRO A 311 -5.26 6.52 -12.16
CA PRO A 311 -6.28 5.56 -11.77
C PRO A 311 -6.06 4.20 -12.46
N CYS A 312 -4.84 3.65 -12.39
CA CYS A 312 -4.46 2.50 -13.20
C CYS A 312 -5.20 1.21 -12.80
N MET A 313 -5.42 0.98 -11.50
CA MET A 313 -6.10 -0.21 -11.01
C MET A 313 -7.59 -0.16 -11.36
N LEU A 314 -8.26 0.97 -11.11
CA LEU A 314 -9.65 1.17 -11.50
C LEU A 314 -9.83 0.99 -13.01
N LEU A 315 -8.97 1.62 -13.82
CA LEU A 315 -9.04 1.50 -15.27
C LEU A 315 -8.87 0.04 -15.73
N GLY A 316 -7.88 -0.66 -15.18
CA GLY A 316 -7.60 -2.06 -15.51
C GLY A 316 -8.74 -3.01 -15.14
N VAL A 317 -9.30 -2.87 -13.93
CA VAL A 317 -10.42 -3.71 -13.46
C VAL A 317 -11.72 -3.36 -14.18
N TYR A 318 -12.03 -2.07 -14.34
CA TYR A 318 -13.28 -1.63 -14.98
C TYR A 318 -13.36 -2.01 -16.45
N THR A 319 -12.24 -1.98 -17.19
CA THR A 319 -12.16 -2.42 -18.58
C THR A 319 -12.04 -3.93 -18.75
N GLY A 320 -11.68 -4.65 -17.68
CA GLY A 320 -11.33 -6.07 -17.72
C GLY A 320 -9.97 -6.35 -18.38
N LEU A 321 -9.20 -5.31 -18.71
CA LEU A 321 -7.90 -5.46 -19.37
C LEU A 321 -6.73 -5.60 -18.39
N HIS A 322 -6.94 -5.24 -17.11
CA HIS A 322 -5.94 -5.34 -16.05
C HIS A 322 -4.58 -4.71 -16.45
N ASP A 323 -3.51 -5.49 -16.40
CA ASP A 323 -2.13 -5.10 -16.74
C ASP A 323 -1.87 -4.94 -18.25
N GLN A 324 -2.88 -5.21 -19.11
CA GLN A 324 -2.74 -5.05 -20.55
C GLN A 324 -2.89 -3.59 -20.99
N VAL A 325 -3.27 -2.69 -20.10
CA VAL A 325 -3.38 -1.24 -20.35
C VAL A 325 -2.62 -0.44 -19.32
N CYS A 326 -2.20 0.76 -19.73
CA CYS A 326 -1.73 1.80 -18.82
C CYS A 326 -2.60 3.06 -18.98
N VAL A 327 -2.51 3.96 -18.02
CA VAL A 327 -3.31 5.19 -18.03
C VAL A 327 -2.99 6.07 -19.24
N GLN A 328 -1.75 6.04 -19.73
CA GLN A 328 -1.29 6.78 -20.91
C GLN A 328 -1.97 6.29 -22.21
N ASP A 329 -2.36 5.02 -22.30
CA ASP A 329 -3.11 4.49 -23.45
C ASP A 329 -4.44 5.22 -23.63
N PHE A 330 -5.03 5.73 -22.53
CA PHE A 330 -6.26 6.50 -22.49
C PHE A 330 -6.04 8.01 -22.48
N GLY A 331 -4.78 8.48 -22.59
CA GLY A 331 -4.41 9.90 -22.63
C GLY A 331 -4.28 10.56 -21.26
N ILE A 332 -4.25 9.78 -20.17
CA ILE A 332 -4.02 10.27 -18.82
C ILE A 332 -2.49 10.34 -18.58
N ASP A 333 -1.99 11.43 -17.99
CA ASP A 333 -0.57 11.79 -17.99
C ASP A 333 0.29 11.11 -16.91
N ASN A 334 -0.33 10.49 -15.90
CA ASN A 334 0.35 9.88 -14.75
C ASN A 334 1.20 10.88 -13.90
N ILE A 335 0.82 12.16 -13.90
CA ILE A 335 1.55 13.22 -13.16
C ILE A 335 0.71 13.64 -11.95
N THR A 336 1.12 13.29 -10.74
CA THR A 336 0.39 13.58 -9.51
C THR A 336 1.31 13.94 -8.35
N ALA A 337 0.81 14.72 -7.40
CA ALA A 337 1.47 15.00 -6.13
C ALA A 337 1.60 13.75 -5.23
N ALA A 338 0.75 12.75 -5.46
CA ALA A 338 0.77 11.47 -4.76
C ALA A 338 1.83 10.54 -5.38
N ASP A 339 3.12 10.89 -5.24
CA ASP A 339 4.25 10.20 -5.86
C ASP A 339 4.31 8.69 -5.55
N GLY A 340 3.86 8.28 -4.36
CA GLY A 340 3.74 6.88 -3.96
C GLY A 340 2.62 6.10 -4.68
N LEU A 341 1.73 6.80 -5.40
CA LEU A 341 0.61 6.24 -6.16
C LEU A 341 0.72 6.52 -7.67
N ALA A 342 1.78 7.22 -8.12
CA ALA A 342 2.00 7.60 -9.51
C ALA A 342 2.45 6.39 -10.35
N VAL A 343 1.55 5.48 -10.62
CA VAL A 343 1.80 4.24 -11.37
C VAL A 343 0.86 4.18 -12.57
N GLY A 344 1.46 4.08 -13.76
CA GLY A 344 0.68 4.07 -15.01
C GLY A 344 0.02 2.73 -15.31
N ARG A 345 0.61 1.61 -14.88
CA ARG A 345 0.14 0.24 -15.15
C ARG A 345 -0.09 -0.52 -13.85
N PRO A 346 -1.26 -1.15 -13.65
CA PRO A 346 -1.55 -1.90 -12.43
C PRO A 346 -0.84 -3.26 -12.41
N SER A 347 -0.76 -3.87 -11.23
CA SER A 347 -0.37 -5.26 -11.06
C SER A 347 -1.30 -6.19 -11.85
N GLY A 348 -0.73 -7.09 -12.62
CA GLY A 348 -1.47 -8.14 -13.32
C GLY A 348 -2.01 -9.21 -12.38
N PHE A 349 -1.37 -9.39 -11.24
CA PHE A 349 -1.80 -10.31 -10.19
C PHE A 349 -2.99 -9.75 -9.40
N VAL A 350 -2.83 -8.56 -8.77
CA VAL A 350 -3.80 -8.01 -7.81
C VAL A 350 -5.16 -7.74 -8.45
N GLY A 351 -5.18 -7.12 -9.63
CA GLY A 351 -6.43 -6.79 -10.32
C GLY A 351 -7.31 -8.01 -10.59
N LYS A 352 -6.70 -9.14 -10.93
CA LYS A 352 -7.38 -10.42 -11.19
C LYS A 352 -7.75 -11.14 -9.89
N ALA A 353 -6.77 -11.29 -9.00
CA ALA A 353 -6.92 -12.04 -7.75
C ALA A 353 -7.96 -11.43 -6.82
N MET A 354 -8.01 -10.09 -6.75
CA MET A 354 -8.90 -9.35 -5.85
C MET A 354 -10.19 -8.88 -6.52
N GLN A 355 -10.44 -9.22 -7.79
CA GLN A 355 -11.57 -8.70 -8.57
C GLN A 355 -12.93 -8.94 -7.91
N ARG A 356 -13.13 -10.06 -7.23
CA ARG A 356 -14.38 -10.42 -6.56
C ARG A 356 -14.38 -10.10 -5.06
N LEU A 357 -13.28 -9.56 -4.52
CA LEU A 357 -13.10 -9.24 -3.10
C LEU A 357 -13.11 -7.74 -2.79
N LEU A 358 -12.85 -6.88 -3.78
CA LEU A 358 -12.80 -5.43 -3.59
C LEU A 358 -14.16 -4.79 -3.88
N ASP A 359 -14.64 -4.03 -2.92
CA ASP A 359 -15.98 -3.45 -2.93
C ASP A 359 -16.11 -2.26 -3.87
N GLY A 360 -15.03 -1.50 -4.08
CA GLY A 360 -15.06 -0.36 -4.98
C GLY A 360 -13.74 0.39 -5.10
N TYR A 361 -13.79 1.42 -5.94
CA TYR A 361 -12.66 2.28 -6.28
C TYR A 361 -13.16 3.72 -6.39
N TYR A 362 -12.30 4.68 -6.08
CA TYR A 362 -12.58 6.09 -6.30
C TYR A 362 -11.30 6.87 -6.57
N THR A 363 -11.45 8.03 -7.21
CA THR A 363 -10.32 8.90 -7.53
C THR A 363 -10.36 10.19 -6.71
N VAL A 364 -9.17 10.78 -6.46
CA VAL A 364 -8.97 12.00 -5.68
C VAL A 364 -8.03 12.93 -6.44
N THR A 365 -8.35 14.22 -6.52
CA THR A 365 -7.51 15.23 -7.15
C THR A 365 -6.33 15.63 -6.25
N ASP A 366 -5.25 16.10 -6.85
CA ASP A 366 -4.09 16.63 -6.12
C ASP A 366 -4.47 17.81 -5.20
N GLU A 367 -5.38 18.66 -5.66
CA GLU A 367 -5.90 19.78 -4.86
C GLU A 367 -6.59 19.27 -3.58
N ALA A 368 -7.46 18.26 -3.73
CA ALA A 368 -8.10 17.63 -2.57
C ALA A 368 -7.09 16.98 -1.63
N LEU A 369 -6.05 16.31 -2.16
CA LEU A 369 -5.00 15.72 -1.33
C LEU A 369 -4.25 16.77 -0.50
N TYR A 370 -3.86 17.90 -1.08
CA TYR A 370 -3.19 18.98 -0.32
C TYR A 370 -4.11 19.61 0.72
N ARG A 371 -5.38 19.83 0.39
CA ARG A 371 -6.37 20.33 1.34
C ARG A 371 -6.55 19.36 2.53
N LEU A 372 -6.70 18.09 2.26
CA LEU A 372 -6.85 17.04 3.28
C LEU A 372 -5.59 16.91 4.15
N LEU A 373 -4.41 17.11 3.57
CA LEU A 373 -3.14 17.16 4.30
C LEU A 373 -3.16 18.25 5.37
N VAL A 374 -3.62 19.46 5.02
CA VAL A 374 -3.75 20.56 5.99
C VAL A 374 -4.76 20.21 7.09
N LEU A 375 -5.92 19.66 6.72
CA LEU A 375 -6.94 19.28 7.71
C LEU A 375 -6.42 18.20 8.67
N ALA A 376 -5.78 17.15 8.15
CA ALA A 376 -5.21 16.09 8.98
C ALA A 376 -4.10 16.61 9.92
N HIS A 377 -3.26 17.51 9.42
CA HIS A 377 -2.20 18.14 10.21
C HIS A 377 -2.76 19.06 11.31
N ASP A 378 -3.65 19.97 10.94
CA ASP A 378 -4.12 21.03 11.86
C ASP A 378 -5.11 20.48 12.90
N GLN A 379 -5.94 19.49 12.54
CA GLN A 379 -7.00 18.98 13.39
C GLN A 379 -6.62 17.74 14.20
N GLU A 380 -5.76 16.88 13.66
CA GLU A 380 -5.44 15.58 14.26
C GLU A 380 -3.94 15.38 14.51
N GLN A 381 -3.10 16.37 14.21
CA GLN A 381 -1.64 16.29 14.34
C GLN A 381 -1.05 15.11 13.52
N ALA A 382 -1.78 14.65 12.51
CA ALA A 382 -1.36 13.54 11.66
C ALA A 382 -0.39 14.03 10.58
N ARG A 383 0.83 13.52 10.60
CA ARG A 383 1.87 13.85 9.61
C ARG A 383 1.84 12.81 8.47
N LEU A 384 1.13 13.15 7.41
CA LEU A 384 0.92 12.28 6.25
C LEU A 384 1.47 12.94 4.98
N GLU A 385 1.98 12.14 4.04
CA GLU A 385 2.32 12.61 2.69
C GLU A 385 1.08 12.62 1.78
N PRO A 386 1.07 13.34 0.63
CA PRO A 386 -0.11 13.43 -0.23
C PRO A 386 -0.72 12.08 -0.59
N SER A 387 0.09 11.08 -0.93
CA SER A 387 -0.36 9.71 -1.24
C SER A 387 -1.22 9.09 -0.14
N ALA A 388 -0.86 9.34 1.12
CA ALA A 388 -1.54 8.75 2.27
C ALA A 388 -2.93 9.34 2.54
N LEU A 389 -3.23 10.52 1.97
CA LEU A 389 -4.52 11.21 2.13
C LEU A 389 -5.60 10.69 1.18
N ALA A 390 -5.24 9.91 0.16
CA ALA A 390 -6.21 9.42 -0.82
C ALA A 390 -7.35 8.60 -0.19
N GLY A 391 -7.08 7.90 0.93
CA GLY A 391 -8.10 7.16 1.68
C GLY A 391 -9.10 8.04 2.45
N VAL A 392 -8.77 9.29 2.75
CA VAL A 392 -9.57 10.13 3.66
C VAL A 392 -10.98 10.45 3.15
N PRO A 393 -11.24 10.75 1.86
CA PRO A 393 -12.59 10.99 1.36
C PRO A 393 -13.50 9.77 1.37
N GLY A 394 -12.94 8.56 1.56
CA GLY A 394 -13.64 7.29 1.40
C GLY A 394 -14.91 7.17 2.22
N MET A 395 -14.91 7.64 3.47
CA MET A 395 -16.12 7.65 4.31
C MET A 395 -17.26 8.44 3.67
N VAL A 396 -16.98 9.64 3.18
CA VAL A 396 -17.98 10.49 2.53
C VAL A 396 -18.49 9.82 1.24
N ARG A 397 -17.58 9.32 0.41
CA ARG A 397 -17.90 8.62 -0.85
C ARG A 397 -18.81 7.42 -0.61
N LEU A 398 -18.50 6.61 0.42
CA LEU A 398 -19.30 5.46 0.79
C LEU A 398 -20.69 5.86 1.27
N LEU A 399 -20.79 6.81 2.21
CA LEU A 399 -22.08 7.22 2.79
C LEU A 399 -23.02 7.87 1.76
N GLN A 400 -22.49 8.41 0.68
CA GLN A 400 -23.26 8.96 -0.45
C GLN A 400 -23.63 7.89 -1.50
N ALA A 401 -23.12 6.66 -1.39
CA ALA A 401 -23.32 5.59 -2.37
C ALA A 401 -24.61 4.77 -2.13
N ALA A 402 -25.76 5.40 -2.13
CA ALA A 402 -27.03 4.76 -1.80
C ALA A 402 -27.31 3.43 -2.56
N PRO A 403 -27.03 3.29 -3.88
CA PRO A 403 -27.21 2.01 -4.57
C PRO A 403 -26.32 0.87 -4.03
N TYR A 404 -25.06 1.19 -3.66
CA TYR A 404 -24.15 0.22 -3.07
C TYR A 404 -24.62 -0.18 -1.67
N LEU A 405 -24.94 0.79 -0.81
CA LEU A 405 -25.43 0.55 0.56
C LEU A 405 -26.68 -0.34 0.56
N ALA A 406 -27.64 -0.08 -0.34
CA ALA A 406 -28.83 -0.90 -0.48
C ALA A 406 -28.50 -2.33 -0.94
N ARG A 407 -27.62 -2.49 -1.93
CA ARG A 407 -27.20 -3.80 -2.43
C ARG A 407 -26.53 -4.65 -1.35
N MET A 408 -25.71 -4.03 -0.48
CA MET A 408 -25.00 -4.72 0.60
C MET A 408 -25.82 -4.85 1.90
N GLY A 409 -27.09 -4.39 1.90
CA GLY A 409 -27.95 -4.44 3.07
C GLY A 409 -27.47 -3.58 4.25
N LEU A 410 -26.73 -2.52 3.96
CA LEU A 410 -26.13 -1.61 4.96
C LEU A 410 -27.18 -0.57 5.38
N SER A 411 -27.96 -0.91 6.39
CA SER A 411 -28.99 -0.03 6.95
C SER A 411 -28.38 1.17 7.69
N PRO A 412 -29.14 2.27 7.90
CA PRO A 412 -28.70 3.40 8.72
C PRO A 412 -28.26 2.98 10.14
N ALA A 413 -28.89 1.97 10.74
CA ALA A 413 -28.49 1.46 12.05
C ALA A 413 -27.11 0.80 12.02
N ARG A 414 -26.81 -0.03 11.01
CA ARG A 414 -25.49 -0.63 10.81
C ARG A 414 -24.43 0.42 10.53
N LEU A 415 -24.75 1.42 9.69
CA LEU A 415 -23.84 2.52 9.39
C LEU A 415 -23.53 3.37 10.64
N ALA A 416 -24.49 3.55 11.55
CA ALA A 416 -24.26 4.25 12.81
C ALA A 416 -23.23 3.54 13.72
N ASN A 417 -23.14 2.21 13.61
CA ASN A 417 -22.20 1.39 14.38
C ASN A 417 -20.89 1.10 13.59
N ALA A 418 -20.77 1.63 12.36
CA ALA A 418 -19.65 1.30 11.48
C ALA A 418 -18.32 1.88 11.98
N THR A 419 -17.25 1.15 11.70
CA THR A 419 -15.89 1.64 11.78
C THR A 419 -15.39 1.97 10.37
N HIS A 420 -14.96 3.21 10.16
CA HIS A 420 -14.30 3.67 8.94
C HIS A 420 -12.80 3.80 9.20
N LEU A 421 -11.97 3.10 8.45
CA LEU A 421 -10.53 3.06 8.64
C LEU A 421 -9.79 3.61 7.42
N VAL A 422 -9.12 4.73 7.59
CA VAL A 422 -8.18 5.27 6.62
C VAL A 422 -6.82 4.61 6.82
N TRP A 423 -6.22 4.08 5.76
CA TRP A 423 -4.85 3.57 5.82
C TRP A 423 -3.86 4.66 5.45
N GLY A 424 -3.23 5.27 6.47
CA GLY A 424 -2.25 6.35 6.30
C GLY A 424 -0.88 5.82 5.89
N THR A 425 -0.65 5.67 4.61
CA THR A 425 0.41 4.84 4.02
C THR A 425 1.83 5.38 4.16
N GLY A 426 2.04 6.67 4.46
CA GLY A 426 3.38 7.23 4.59
C GLY A 426 3.39 8.71 5.04
N GLY A 427 4.57 9.24 5.39
CA GLY A 427 4.72 10.66 5.68
C GLY A 427 5.73 11.05 6.77
N SER A 428 6.04 10.19 7.73
CA SER A 428 6.93 10.58 8.85
C SER A 428 8.36 10.92 8.43
N MET A 429 8.83 10.33 7.33
CA MET A 429 10.18 10.55 6.81
C MET A 429 10.32 11.75 5.88
N VAL A 430 9.22 12.39 5.48
CA VAL A 430 9.26 13.58 4.65
C VAL A 430 10.03 14.68 5.38
N PRO A 431 11.06 15.32 4.78
CA PRO A 431 11.79 16.41 5.39
C PRO A 431 10.88 17.58 5.80
N ALA A 432 11.27 18.32 6.83
CA ALA A 432 10.41 19.36 7.40
C ALA A 432 10.11 20.51 6.41
N ASP A 433 11.08 20.87 5.59
CA ASP A 433 10.97 21.90 4.55
C ASP A 433 10.03 21.45 3.42
N GLU A 434 10.13 20.20 2.97
CA GLU A 434 9.23 19.65 1.97
C GLU A 434 7.80 19.53 2.51
N TYR A 435 7.64 19.06 3.76
CA TYR A 435 6.35 18.99 4.41
C TYR A 435 5.69 20.37 4.59
N ALA A 436 6.49 21.39 4.95
CA ALA A 436 6.03 22.78 5.01
C ALA A 436 5.56 23.31 3.64
N ALA A 437 6.24 22.89 2.55
CA ALA A 437 5.81 23.22 1.19
C ALA A 437 4.47 22.56 0.84
N TYR A 438 4.21 21.31 1.28
CA TYR A 438 2.91 20.66 1.11
C TYR A 438 1.80 21.42 1.84
N LEU A 439 2.02 21.78 3.11
CA LEU A 439 1.08 22.58 3.89
C LEU A 439 0.78 23.94 3.23
N ALA A 440 1.82 24.61 2.72
CA ALA A 440 1.66 25.89 2.02
C ALA A 440 0.82 25.79 0.74
N LYS A 441 0.90 24.64 0.02
CA LYS A 441 0.06 24.39 -1.14
C LYS A 441 -1.41 24.17 -0.77
N GLY A 442 -1.68 23.41 0.29
CA GLY A 442 -3.05 23.11 0.71
C GLY A 442 -3.76 24.26 1.44
N ARG A 443 -3.02 25.32 1.83
CA ARG A 443 -3.58 26.55 2.46
C ARG A 443 -3.89 27.66 1.45
N ARG A 444 -3.59 27.48 0.18
CA ARG A 444 -3.93 28.42 -0.92
C ARG A 444 -5.35 28.20 -1.39
#